data_e95164a84f9eb6c4ab79f1f7c4e03b49
#
_entry.id   e95164a84f9eb6c4ab79f1f7c4e03b49
#
_cell.length_a   1.000
_cell.length_b   1.000
_cell.length_c   1.000
_cell.angle_alpha   90.00
_cell.angle_beta   90.00
_cell.angle_gamma   90.00
#
_symmetry.space_group_name_H-M   'P 1'
#
loop_
_entity.id
_entity.type
_entity.pdbx_description
1 polymer ?
#
loop_
_entity_poly.entity_id
_entity_poly.type
_entity_poly.pdbx_seq_one_letter_code
_entity_poly.pdbx_strand_id
1 'polypeptide(L)'
;MQQLKPSEISELIKSRIQSLTLAADVRTQGTVVSVTDGIVRVHGLSDVMQGEMLEFPGNTFGLALNLERDSVGAVILGEYRHISEGDTVKCTGQILSVPVGPELIGRVVDSLGKPIDGKGPINAKETDVIEKVAPGVIARKSVSQPVQTGLKSIDAMVPIGRGQRELIIGDRQTGKTAVAVDTIINQKGKDLICIYVAIGQKASTVVNVVRKLEEYGAMAYTIVVAATASDSAAMQYISAYSGCTMGEYFRDRGQDALIVYDDLTKQAWAYRQISLLLRRPPGREAYPGDVFYLHSRLLERAARVNEAYVEKFTKGAVKGKTGSLTALPVIETQAGDVSAFVPTNVISITDGQIFLETDLFNAGIRPAINAGISVSRVGGAAQTKIIKKLGGGVRLALAQYRELAAFAQFASDLDEATRKQLERGRLVTELMKQPQYQPLQVWEMAVTLFGVNNGFFDDVDVKKALSAERAMRDHIKTKYADLVDRIETTKDLSKDDEGKLSEAIKDFKKNGTY
;
A
#
# COMPACT_ATOMS: atom_id res chain seq x y z
N MET A 1 -29.98 46.36 51.40
CA MET A 1 -30.34 45.33 50.40
C MET A 1 -31.71 45.66 49.85
N GLN A 2 -31.77 46.17 48.63
CA GLN A 2 -33.07 46.41 47.99
C GLN A 2 -33.63 45.04 47.58
N GLN A 3 -34.78 44.67 48.13
CA GLN A 3 -35.53 43.50 47.68
C GLN A 3 -36.15 43.83 46.30
N LEU A 4 -35.73 43.09 45.29
CA LEU A 4 -36.32 43.14 43.96
C LEU A 4 -37.80 42.76 44.07
N LYS A 5 -38.67 43.57 43.44
CA LYS A 5 -40.10 43.27 43.38
C LYS A 5 -40.38 42.03 42.52
N PRO A 6 -41.40 41.22 42.84
CA PRO A 6 -41.73 40.01 42.07
C PRO A 6 -41.91 40.23 40.57
N SER A 7 -42.39 41.44 40.17
CA SER A 7 -42.50 41.85 38.75
C SER A 7 -41.15 42.02 38.04
N GLU A 8 -40.14 42.56 38.75
CA GLU A 8 -38.79 42.77 38.20
C GLU A 8 -38.04 41.42 38.02
N ILE A 9 -38.26 40.47 38.93
CA ILE A 9 -37.75 39.12 38.82
C ILE A 9 -38.39 38.40 37.64
N SER A 10 -39.70 38.59 37.41
CA SER A 10 -40.41 38.00 36.30
C SER A 10 -39.96 38.58 34.94
N GLU A 11 -39.68 39.90 34.88
CA GLU A 11 -39.12 40.53 33.66
C GLU A 11 -37.68 40.12 33.39
N LEU A 12 -36.85 39.97 34.43
CA LEU A 12 -35.47 39.49 34.34
C LEU A 12 -35.44 38.04 33.86
N ILE A 13 -36.35 37.20 34.32
CA ILE A 13 -36.49 35.81 33.88
C ILE A 13 -36.99 35.78 32.44
N LYS A 14 -37.98 36.61 32.06
CA LYS A 14 -38.46 36.72 30.68
C LYS A 14 -37.39 37.23 29.73
N SER A 15 -36.63 38.26 30.09
CA SER A 15 -35.55 38.76 29.25
C SER A 15 -34.40 37.73 29.09
N ARG A 16 -34.08 36.97 30.14
CA ARG A 16 -33.14 35.87 30.04
C ARG A 16 -33.65 34.71 29.19
N ILE A 17 -34.91 34.34 29.31
CA ILE A 17 -35.54 33.33 28.45
C ILE A 17 -35.59 33.81 26.98
N GLN A 18 -35.86 35.09 26.73
CA GLN A 18 -35.81 35.66 25.40
C GLN A 18 -34.40 35.80 24.84
N SER A 19 -33.38 36.00 25.66
CA SER A 19 -31.98 35.96 25.26
C SER A 19 -31.45 34.53 25.07
N LEU A 20 -32.10 33.53 25.63
CA LEU A 20 -31.81 32.10 25.44
C LEU A 20 -32.42 31.56 24.12
N THR A 21 -33.24 32.32 23.41
CA THR A 21 -33.81 31.97 22.10
C THR A 21 -32.91 32.38 20.92
N LEU A 22 -31.67 32.76 21.16
CA LEU A 22 -30.66 32.90 20.12
C LEU A 22 -30.07 31.52 19.79
N ALA A 23 -30.56 30.95 18.70
CA ALA A 23 -30.02 29.77 18.03
C ALA A 23 -29.57 28.68 19.00
N ALA A 24 -30.50 27.94 19.57
CA ALA A 24 -30.21 26.67 20.14
C ALA A 24 -29.63 25.78 19.00
N ASP A 25 -28.33 25.61 19.00
CA ASP A 25 -27.69 24.59 18.19
C ASP A 25 -28.27 23.26 18.70
N VAL A 26 -29.20 22.69 17.93
CA VAL A 26 -29.97 21.50 18.32
C VAL A 26 -29.10 20.25 18.43
N ARG A 27 -27.78 20.40 18.27
CA ARG A 27 -26.82 19.31 18.39
C ARG A 27 -26.68 18.85 19.84
N THR A 28 -26.67 17.52 20.04
CA THR A 28 -26.41 16.92 21.35
C THR A 28 -25.04 17.38 21.86
N GLN A 29 -24.98 17.82 23.10
CA GLN A 29 -23.77 18.30 23.75
C GLN A 29 -23.38 17.40 24.91
N GLY A 30 -22.09 17.28 25.13
CA GLY A 30 -21.49 16.59 26.25
C GLY A 30 -20.38 17.42 26.90
N THR A 31 -19.87 16.92 27.99
CA THR A 31 -18.80 17.56 28.77
C THR A 31 -17.59 16.65 28.88
N VAL A 32 -16.41 17.20 28.69
CA VAL A 32 -15.14 16.48 28.85
C VAL A 32 -14.95 16.13 30.36
N VAL A 33 -14.78 14.85 30.63
CA VAL A 33 -14.55 14.33 31.99
C VAL A 33 -13.07 14.10 32.25
N SER A 34 -12.32 13.67 31.23
CA SER A 34 -10.87 13.49 31.36
C SER A 34 -10.19 13.57 30.00
N VAL A 35 -8.93 14.01 30.00
CA VAL A 35 -8.06 14.06 28.83
C VAL A 35 -6.74 13.37 29.14
N THR A 36 -6.31 12.41 28.35
CA THR A 36 -5.05 11.69 28.51
C THR A 36 -4.48 11.34 27.14
N ASP A 37 -3.32 11.90 26.79
CA ASP A 37 -2.59 11.61 25.55
C ASP A 37 -3.45 11.65 24.27
N GLY A 38 -4.34 12.65 24.16
CA GLY A 38 -5.23 12.82 23.00
C GLY A 38 -6.46 11.91 23.02
N ILE A 39 -6.66 11.12 24.06
CA ILE A 39 -7.90 10.39 24.32
C ILE A 39 -8.73 11.19 25.32
N VAL A 40 -10.00 11.38 25.00
CA VAL A 40 -10.94 12.16 25.78
C VAL A 40 -12.13 11.29 26.18
N ARG A 41 -12.52 11.35 27.44
CA ARG A 41 -13.80 10.84 27.90
C ARG A 41 -14.80 11.98 27.99
N VAL A 42 -15.95 11.78 27.37
CA VAL A 42 -17.03 12.77 27.33
C VAL A 42 -18.26 12.18 27.98
N HIS A 43 -18.86 12.90 28.92
CA HIS A 43 -20.15 12.56 29.50
C HIS A 43 -21.29 13.26 28.72
N GLY A 44 -22.41 12.59 28.54
CA GLY A 44 -23.49 13.04 27.68
C GLY A 44 -23.38 12.43 26.28
N LEU A 45 -23.73 13.16 25.24
CA LEU A 45 -23.68 12.68 23.84
C LEU A 45 -24.54 11.42 23.62
N SER A 46 -25.79 11.43 24.09
CA SER A 46 -26.70 10.28 24.02
C SER A 46 -26.97 9.75 22.60
N ASP A 47 -26.86 10.63 21.60
CA ASP A 47 -27.22 10.33 20.22
C ASP A 47 -25.99 10.11 19.30
N VAL A 48 -24.78 10.06 19.89
CA VAL A 48 -23.53 9.89 19.14
C VAL A 48 -23.47 8.53 18.43
N MET A 49 -22.98 8.54 17.21
CA MET A 49 -22.74 7.34 16.43
C MET A 49 -21.28 6.86 16.53
N GLN A 50 -21.06 5.56 16.40
CA GLN A 50 -19.71 5.01 16.23
C GLN A 50 -19.03 5.59 14.99
N GLY A 51 -17.82 6.16 15.16
CA GLY A 51 -17.08 6.79 14.05
C GLY A 51 -17.57 8.20 13.69
N GLU A 52 -18.43 8.80 14.51
CA GLU A 52 -18.87 10.17 14.32
C GLU A 52 -17.77 11.16 14.70
N MET A 53 -17.67 12.25 13.93
CA MET A 53 -16.83 13.39 14.31
C MET A 53 -17.48 14.19 15.44
N LEU A 54 -16.69 14.51 16.42
CA LEU A 54 -17.05 15.37 17.55
C LEU A 54 -16.32 16.71 17.42
N GLU A 55 -17.02 17.80 17.68
CA GLU A 55 -16.46 19.14 17.68
C GLU A 55 -16.09 19.56 19.10
N PHE A 56 -14.82 19.88 19.30
CA PHE A 56 -14.22 20.36 20.53
C PHE A 56 -13.92 21.87 20.44
N PRO A 57 -13.64 22.56 21.56
CA PRO A 57 -13.21 23.95 21.54
C PRO A 57 -12.00 24.17 20.64
N GLY A 58 -11.85 25.36 20.07
CA GLY A 58 -10.72 25.72 19.21
C GLY A 58 -10.81 25.13 17.79
N ASN A 59 -11.99 24.76 17.30
CA ASN A 59 -12.19 24.14 15.99
C ASN A 59 -11.39 22.82 15.83
N THR A 60 -11.29 22.09 16.92
CA THR A 60 -10.63 20.78 16.99
C THR A 60 -11.68 19.69 16.86
N PHE A 61 -11.33 18.64 16.14
CA PHE A 61 -12.23 17.51 15.92
C PHE A 61 -11.68 16.25 16.58
N GLY A 62 -12.58 15.39 17.02
CA GLY A 62 -12.27 14.05 17.52
C GLY A 62 -13.16 13.01 16.88
N LEU A 63 -12.80 11.76 17.08
CA LEU A 63 -13.51 10.60 16.57
C LEU A 63 -14.07 9.77 17.71
N ALA A 64 -15.39 9.53 17.74
CA ALA A 64 -16.03 8.67 18.72
C ALA A 64 -15.69 7.20 18.45
N LEU A 65 -14.99 6.55 19.38
CA LEU A 65 -14.52 5.16 19.22
C LEU A 65 -15.12 4.17 20.22
N ASN A 66 -15.46 4.63 21.43
CA ASN A 66 -16.02 3.79 22.49
C ASN A 66 -17.33 4.38 22.96
N LEU A 67 -18.43 3.68 22.74
CA LEU A 67 -19.75 4.09 23.19
C LEU A 67 -20.10 3.28 24.43
N GLU A 68 -19.99 3.89 25.60
CA GLU A 68 -20.38 3.31 26.88
C GLU A 68 -21.72 3.90 27.33
N ARG A 69 -22.34 3.31 28.36
CA ARG A 69 -23.66 3.75 28.82
C ARG A 69 -23.70 5.20 29.25
N ASP A 70 -22.67 5.63 29.99
CA ASP A 70 -22.62 6.95 30.63
C ASP A 70 -21.50 7.86 30.10
N SER A 71 -20.70 7.36 29.17
CA SER A 71 -19.59 8.11 28.57
C SER A 71 -19.24 7.66 27.17
N VAL A 72 -18.57 8.56 26.45
CA VAL A 72 -18.03 8.30 25.11
C VAL A 72 -16.52 8.46 25.17
N GLY A 73 -15.80 7.44 24.76
CA GLY A 73 -14.36 7.52 24.52
C GLY A 73 -14.09 8.03 23.12
N ALA A 74 -13.45 9.19 23.01
CA ALA A 74 -13.08 9.79 21.74
C ALA A 74 -11.57 9.99 21.64
N VAL A 75 -11.07 10.02 20.41
CA VAL A 75 -9.67 10.33 20.11
C VAL A 75 -9.60 11.64 19.34
N ILE A 76 -8.70 12.54 19.72
CA ILE A 76 -8.53 13.83 19.09
C ILE A 76 -7.72 13.69 17.79
N LEU A 77 -8.20 14.30 16.72
CA LEU A 77 -7.57 14.33 15.42
C LEU A 77 -6.68 15.58 15.27
N GLY A 78 -5.51 15.56 15.89
CA GLY A 78 -4.57 16.68 15.86
C GLY A 78 -4.10 17.13 17.26
N GLU A 79 -3.86 18.43 17.43
CA GLU A 79 -3.42 19.02 18.70
C GLU A 79 -4.55 19.00 19.74
N TYR A 80 -4.23 18.58 20.95
CA TYR A 80 -5.20 18.40 22.05
C TYR A 80 -4.86 19.16 23.33
N ARG A 81 -3.70 19.80 23.41
CA ARG A 81 -3.17 20.42 24.65
C ARG A 81 -4.04 21.54 25.20
N HIS A 82 -4.88 22.14 24.37
CA HIS A 82 -5.81 23.21 24.74
C HIS A 82 -7.15 22.69 25.25
N ILE A 83 -7.41 21.39 25.17
CA ILE A 83 -8.65 20.76 25.63
C ILE A 83 -8.50 20.44 27.13
N SER A 84 -9.50 20.87 27.92
CA SER A 84 -9.51 20.73 29.37
C SER A 84 -10.78 20.01 29.86
N GLU A 85 -10.70 19.47 31.05
CA GLU A 85 -11.88 18.95 31.75
C GLU A 85 -12.93 20.07 31.94
N GLY A 86 -14.18 19.74 31.72
CA GLY A 86 -15.30 20.69 31.74
C GLY A 86 -15.62 21.34 30.39
N ASP A 87 -14.78 21.16 29.37
CA ASP A 87 -15.04 21.67 28.03
C ASP A 87 -16.29 21.04 27.40
N THR A 88 -17.00 21.83 26.61
CA THR A 88 -18.20 21.38 25.91
C THR A 88 -17.80 20.73 24.58
N VAL A 89 -18.36 19.56 24.34
CA VAL A 89 -18.21 18.79 23.08
C VAL A 89 -19.55 18.65 22.38
N LYS A 90 -19.57 18.77 21.07
CA LYS A 90 -20.81 18.69 20.27
C LYS A 90 -20.74 17.55 19.29
N CYS A 91 -21.85 16.82 19.15
CA CYS A 91 -22.04 15.90 18.03
C CYS A 91 -22.13 16.68 16.72
N THR A 92 -21.47 16.21 15.67
CA THR A 92 -21.58 16.84 14.35
C THR A 92 -22.67 16.19 13.49
N GLY A 93 -23.12 14.98 13.84
CA GLY A 93 -24.00 14.18 13.02
C GLY A 93 -23.32 13.63 11.74
N GLN A 94 -22.00 13.76 11.64
CA GLN A 94 -21.26 13.38 10.44
C GLN A 94 -20.21 12.31 10.77
N ILE A 95 -20.22 11.23 10.02
CA ILE A 95 -19.15 10.22 10.06
C ILE A 95 -17.88 10.81 9.41
N LEU A 96 -16.73 10.48 9.95
CA LEU A 96 -15.45 10.97 9.47
C LEU A 96 -15.27 10.68 7.97
N SER A 97 -15.08 11.73 7.21
CA SER A 97 -14.90 11.70 5.75
C SER A 97 -13.66 12.49 5.34
N VAL A 98 -13.15 12.17 4.16
CA VAL A 98 -11.99 12.83 3.56
C VAL A 98 -12.30 13.27 2.14
N PRO A 99 -11.62 14.31 1.62
CA PRO A 99 -11.73 14.68 0.22
C PRO A 99 -11.26 13.54 -0.68
N VAL A 100 -11.94 13.36 -1.79
CA VAL A 100 -11.63 12.35 -2.81
C VAL A 100 -11.74 13.00 -4.19
N GLY A 101 -11.02 12.46 -5.16
CA GLY A 101 -11.09 12.92 -6.54
C GLY A 101 -9.73 13.13 -7.20
N PRO A 102 -9.73 13.44 -8.50
CA PRO A 102 -8.50 13.66 -9.27
C PRO A 102 -7.71 14.89 -8.81
N GLU A 103 -8.34 15.82 -8.09
CA GLU A 103 -7.68 17.02 -7.54
C GLU A 103 -6.59 16.72 -6.51
N LEU A 104 -6.62 15.51 -5.95
CA LEU A 104 -5.60 15.01 -5.00
C LEU A 104 -4.35 14.46 -5.69
N ILE A 105 -4.42 14.16 -7.00
CA ILE A 105 -3.27 13.61 -7.74
C ILE A 105 -2.14 14.63 -7.77
N GLY A 106 -0.94 14.19 -7.47
CA GLY A 106 0.26 15.05 -7.41
C GLY A 106 0.43 15.78 -6.08
N ARG A 107 -0.45 15.53 -5.10
CA ARG A 107 -0.45 16.22 -3.82
C ARG A 107 0.02 15.31 -2.68
N VAL A 108 0.57 15.95 -1.65
CA VAL A 108 0.90 15.31 -0.37
C VAL A 108 -0.07 15.86 0.68
N VAL A 109 -0.83 14.95 1.30
CA VAL A 109 -1.87 15.29 2.25
C VAL A 109 -1.67 14.55 3.58
N ASP A 110 -2.26 15.10 4.65
CA ASP A 110 -2.35 14.40 5.94
C ASP A 110 -3.48 13.35 5.94
N SER A 111 -3.70 12.72 7.07
CA SER A 111 -4.73 11.68 7.23
C SER A 111 -6.16 12.20 7.09
N LEU A 112 -6.39 13.50 7.15
CA LEU A 112 -7.68 14.14 6.93
C LEU A 112 -7.83 14.68 5.50
N GLY A 113 -6.83 14.47 4.64
CA GLY A 113 -6.80 14.98 3.27
C GLY A 113 -6.44 16.47 3.16
N LYS A 114 -5.92 17.07 4.23
CA LYS A 114 -5.41 18.45 4.18
C LYS A 114 -4.04 18.49 3.52
N PRO A 115 -3.76 19.44 2.60
CA PRO A 115 -2.46 19.52 1.94
C PRO A 115 -1.36 19.92 2.93
N ILE A 116 -0.22 19.24 2.84
CA ILE A 116 0.99 19.50 3.64
C ILE A 116 2.22 19.76 2.76
N ASP A 117 2.03 19.87 1.46
CA ASP A 117 3.08 20.05 0.44
C ASP A 117 3.40 21.50 0.11
N GLY A 118 2.74 22.46 0.76
CA GLY A 118 2.94 23.90 0.48
C GLY A 118 2.42 24.38 -0.87
N LYS A 119 1.71 23.54 -1.63
CA LYS A 119 1.18 23.87 -2.97
C LYS A 119 -0.23 24.52 -2.93
N GLY A 120 -0.66 25.02 -1.77
CA GLY A 120 -1.94 25.66 -1.58
C GLY A 120 -3.11 24.69 -1.35
N PRO A 121 -4.34 25.21 -1.16
CA PRO A 121 -5.51 24.40 -0.86
C PRO A 121 -5.90 23.47 -2.01
N ILE A 122 -6.55 22.36 -1.68
CA ILE A 122 -7.11 21.41 -2.64
C ILE A 122 -8.62 21.67 -2.73
N ASN A 123 -9.10 22.00 -3.92
CA ASN A 123 -10.51 22.24 -4.17
C ASN A 123 -11.20 20.93 -4.62
N ALA A 124 -11.18 19.92 -3.75
CA ALA A 124 -11.88 18.67 -4.01
C ALA A 124 -13.40 18.91 -4.08
N LYS A 125 -14.04 18.32 -5.08
CA LYS A 125 -15.49 18.46 -5.31
C LYS A 125 -16.31 17.49 -4.48
N GLU A 126 -15.71 16.37 -4.09
CA GLU A 126 -16.38 15.28 -3.40
C GLU A 126 -15.62 14.92 -2.13
N THR A 127 -16.38 14.46 -1.14
CA THR A 127 -15.86 13.84 0.09
C THR A 127 -16.49 12.48 0.25
N ASP A 128 -15.80 11.58 0.94
CA ASP A 128 -16.33 10.24 1.17
C ASP A 128 -15.86 9.71 2.52
N VAL A 129 -16.67 8.85 3.13
CA VAL A 129 -16.39 8.30 4.46
C VAL A 129 -15.18 7.38 4.44
N ILE A 130 -14.38 7.41 5.51
CA ILE A 130 -13.16 6.58 5.59
C ILE A 130 -13.45 5.12 5.94
N GLU A 131 -14.52 4.85 6.67
CA GLU A 131 -14.95 3.49 7.04
C GLU A 131 -16.08 3.05 6.11
N LYS A 132 -15.81 2.06 5.28
CA LYS A 132 -16.76 1.51 4.31
C LYS A 132 -16.75 -0.01 4.33
N VAL A 133 -17.87 -0.58 3.97
CA VAL A 133 -17.98 -2.02 3.72
C VAL A 133 -17.32 -2.37 2.40
N ALA A 134 -16.51 -3.40 2.39
CA ALA A 134 -15.86 -3.91 1.18
C ALA A 134 -16.89 -4.38 0.13
N PRO A 135 -16.55 -4.35 -1.17
CA PRO A 135 -17.42 -4.92 -2.20
C PRO A 135 -17.77 -6.38 -1.92
N GLY A 136 -19.06 -6.71 -1.99
CA GLY A 136 -19.54 -8.08 -1.78
C GLY A 136 -19.09 -9.05 -2.89
N VAL A 137 -19.31 -10.34 -2.69
CA VAL A 137 -18.86 -11.40 -3.60
C VAL A 137 -19.39 -11.21 -5.03
N ILE A 138 -20.64 -10.83 -5.19
CA ILE A 138 -21.30 -10.65 -6.50
C ILE A 138 -20.70 -9.43 -7.27
N ALA A 139 -20.21 -8.44 -6.55
CA ALA A 139 -19.61 -7.24 -7.15
C ALA A 139 -18.18 -7.47 -7.66
N ARG A 140 -17.53 -8.56 -7.23
CA ARG A 140 -16.14 -8.87 -7.56
C ARG A 140 -16.01 -9.55 -8.92
N LYS A 141 -14.88 -9.30 -9.56
CA LYS A 141 -14.42 -10.00 -10.76
C LYS A 141 -13.07 -10.65 -10.47
N SER A 142 -12.83 -11.83 -11.05
CA SER A 142 -11.55 -12.52 -10.90
C SER A 142 -10.38 -11.67 -11.39
N VAL A 143 -9.27 -11.74 -10.68
CA VAL A 143 -8.03 -11.05 -11.03
C VAL A 143 -7.39 -11.75 -12.24
N SER A 144 -7.21 -11.02 -13.33
CA SER A 144 -6.70 -11.56 -14.60
C SER A 144 -5.81 -10.58 -15.37
N GLN A 145 -5.54 -9.40 -14.82
CA GLN A 145 -4.67 -8.41 -15.44
C GLN A 145 -3.47 -8.15 -14.54
N PRO A 146 -2.24 -8.09 -15.08
CA PRO A 146 -1.05 -7.84 -14.28
C PRO A 146 -0.95 -6.39 -13.81
N VAL A 147 -0.39 -6.22 -12.60
CA VAL A 147 0.31 -5.01 -12.20
C VAL A 147 1.79 -5.27 -12.49
N GLN A 148 2.33 -4.62 -13.50
CA GLN A 148 3.74 -4.76 -13.85
C GLN A 148 4.57 -3.94 -12.87
N THR A 149 5.33 -4.62 -12.01
CA THR A 149 6.19 -3.93 -11.02
C THR A 149 7.47 -3.40 -11.66
N GLY A 150 7.88 -3.97 -12.78
CA GLY A 150 9.16 -3.67 -13.42
C GLY A 150 10.35 -4.35 -12.74
N LEU A 151 10.10 -5.19 -11.74
CA LEU A 151 11.11 -5.97 -11.03
C LEU A 151 11.10 -7.42 -11.54
N LYS A 152 12.20 -7.85 -12.16
CA LYS A 152 12.33 -9.19 -12.77
C LYS A 152 11.91 -10.31 -11.83
N SER A 153 12.38 -10.26 -10.61
CA SER A 153 12.13 -11.28 -9.59
C SER A 153 10.66 -11.35 -9.15
N ILE A 154 9.94 -10.22 -9.14
CA ILE A 154 8.52 -10.19 -8.79
C ILE A 154 7.68 -10.63 -9.99
N ASP A 155 7.80 -9.96 -11.11
CA ASP A 155 6.94 -10.20 -12.27
C ASP A 155 7.08 -11.63 -12.82
N ALA A 156 8.29 -12.23 -12.71
CA ALA A 156 8.54 -13.61 -13.13
C ALA A 156 8.11 -14.68 -12.11
N MET A 157 8.26 -14.42 -10.79
CA MET A 157 8.13 -15.45 -9.77
C MET A 157 6.93 -15.26 -8.84
N VAL A 158 6.59 -14.02 -8.50
CA VAL A 158 5.54 -13.65 -7.53
C VAL A 158 4.66 -12.55 -8.13
N PRO A 159 3.97 -12.80 -9.26
CA PRO A 159 3.27 -11.78 -9.99
C PRO A 159 2.08 -11.21 -9.22
N ILE A 160 1.83 -9.91 -9.40
CA ILE A 160 0.76 -9.17 -8.77
C ILE A 160 -0.29 -8.81 -9.82
N GLY A 161 -1.56 -9.07 -9.52
CA GLY A 161 -2.69 -8.74 -10.39
C GLY A 161 -3.48 -7.53 -9.91
N ARG A 162 -4.17 -6.87 -10.83
CA ARG A 162 -5.05 -5.72 -10.54
C ARG A 162 -6.25 -6.17 -9.70
N GLY A 163 -6.31 -5.65 -8.48
CA GLY A 163 -7.31 -6.02 -7.47
C GLY A 163 -6.82 -7.06 -6.45
N GLN A 164 -5.58 -7.49 -6.53
CA GLN A 164 -4.95 -8.41 -5.58
C GLN A 164 -4.41 -7.66 -4.36
N ARG A 165 -4.28 -8.39 -3.24
CA ARG A 165 -3.59 -7.95 -2.03
C ARG A 165 -2.31 -8.75 -1.89
N GLU A 166 -1.17 -8.13 -2.16
CA GLU A 166 0.13 -8.81 -2.05
C GLU A 166 0.96 -8.16 -0.94
N LEU A 167 1.28 -8.94 0.07
CA LEU A 167 2.04 -8.48 1.23
C LEU A 167 3.52 -8.33 0.90
N ILE A 168 4.13 -7.22 1.28
CA ILE A 168 5.58 -7.03 1.29
C ILE A 168 6.04 -7.14 2.76
N ILE A 169 6.80 -8.18 3.09
CA ILE A 169 7.19 -8.49 4.46
C ILE A 169 8.69 -8.70 4.59
N GLY A 170 9.27 -8.25 5.68
CA GLY A 170 10.69 -8.42 6.00
C GLY A 170 11.16 -7.50 7.10
N ASP A 171 12.39 -7.69 7.55
CA ASP A 171 12.99 -6.89 8.61
C ASP A 171 13.23 -5.44 8.19
N ARG A 172 13.60 -4.62 9.16
CA ARG A 172 13.96 -3.22 8.91
C ARG A 172 15.10 -3.12 7.91
N GLN A 173 15.02 -2.17 6.97
CA GLN A 173 16.05 -1.89 5.94
C GLN A 173 16.32 -3.02 4.93
N THR A 174 15.41 -3.97 4.74
CA THR A 174 15.55 -5.03 3.72
C THR A 174 15.08 -4.61 2.31
N GLY A 175 14.63 -3.35 2.14
CA GLY A 175 14.22 -2.82 0.84
C GLY A 175 12.71 -2.85 0.57
N LYS A 176 11.85 -3.03 1.59
CA LYS A 176 10.38 -3.06 1.42
C LYS A 176 9.83 -1.81 0.71
N THR A 177 10.19 -0.64 1.22
CA THR A 177 9.80 0.66 0.62
C THR A 177 10.36 0.81 -0.80
N ALA A 178 11.56 0.31 -1.08
CA ALA A 178 12.15 0.37 -2.42
C ALA A 178 11.33 -0.42 -3.45
N VAL A 179 10.90 -1.63 -3.10
CA VAL A 179 10.02 -2.45 -3.96
C VAL A 179 8.72 -1.72 -4.27
N ALA A 180 8.11 -1.10 -3.25
CA ALA A 180 6.86 -0.34 -3.41
C ALA A 180 7.05 0.89 -4.30
N VAL A 181 8.12 1.67 -4.08
CA VAL A 181 8.43 2.88 -4.86
C VAL A 181 8.76 2.53 -6.30
N ASP A 182 9.55 1.48 -6.55
CA ASP A 182 9.87 1.00 -7.91
C ASP A 182 8.61 0.56 -8.66
N THR A 183 7.68 -0.10 -7.97
CA THR A 183 6.38 -0.47 -8.54
C THR A 183 5.58 0.77 -8.95
N ILE A 184 5.56 1.83 -8.13
CA ILE A 184 4.89 3.09 -8.46
C ILE A 184 5.58 3.77 -9.66
N ILE A 185 6.90 3.88 -9.66
CA ILE A 185 7.68 4.49 -10.76
C ILE A 185 7.38 3.78 -12.08
N ASN A 186 7.26 2.45 -12.07
CA ASN A 186 6.98 1.67 -13.27
C ASN A 186 5.57 1.89 -13.85
N GLN A 187 4.67 2.59 -13.15
CA GLN A 187 3.35 2.90 -13.67
C GLN A 187 3.32 4.12 -14.60
N LYS A 188 4.45 4.79 -14.82
CA LYS A 188 4.55 5.93 -15.73
C LYS A 188 4.08 5.57 -17.15
N GLY A 189 3.12 6.36 -17.65
CA GLY A 189 2.53 6.12 -18.97
C GLY A 189 1.52 4.96 -19.02
N LYS A 190 1.18 4.37 -17.88
CA LYS A 190 0.13 3.36 -17.73
C LYS A 190 -1.11 3.98 -17.09
N ASP A 191 -2.21 3.26 -17.12
CA ASP A 191 -3.55 3.71 -16.66
C ASP A 191 -3.81 3.45 -15.17
N LEU A 192 -2.77 3.40 -14.34
CA LEU A 192 -2.87 3.08 -12.92
C LEU A 192 -2.62 4.33 -12.06
N ILE A 193 -3.59 4.71 -11.24
CA ILE A 193 -3.43 5.75 -10.23
C ILE A 193 -2.83 5.13 -8.97
N CYS A 194 -1.81 5.77 -8.42
CA CYS A 194 -1.10 5.26 -7.25
C CYS A 194 -1.41 6.08 -6.01
N ILE A 195 -1.56 5.41 -4.86
CA ILE A 195 -1.68 6.02 -3.55
C ILE A 195 -0.56 5.45 -2.66
N TYR A 196 0.28 6.32 -2.13
CA TYR A 196 1.31 5.93 -1.17
C TYR A 196 0.93 6.46 0.22
N VAL A 197 0.67 5.55 1.15
CA VAL A 197 0.31 5.88 2.52
C VAL A 197 1.50 5.62 3.42
N ALA A 198 2.14 6.68 3.91
CA ALA A 198 3.22 6.62 4.89
C ALA A 198 2.64 6.64 6.30
N ILE A 199 2.85 5.57 7.07
CA ILE A 199 2.28 5.40 8.41
C ILE A 199 3.39 5.31 9.44
N GLY A 200 3.46 6.27 10.36
CA GLY A 200 4.46 6.28 11.43
C GLY A 200 5.92 6.33 10.94
N GLN A 201 6.15 6.77 9.71
CA GLN A 201 7.47 6.95 9.14
C GLN A 201 8.12 8.24 9.63
N LYS A 202 9.46 8.28 9.66
CA LYS A 202 10.17 9.54 9.90
C LYS A 202 9.86 10.54 8.79
N ALA A 203 9.64 11.80 9.13
CA ALA A 203 9.37 12.85 8.14
C ALA A 203 10.43 12.91 7.03
N SER A 204 11.71 12.75 7.38
CA SER A 204 12.81 12.68 6.41
C SER A 204 12.68 11.53 5.40
N THR A 205 12.16 10.38 5.83
CA THR A 205 11.90 9.23 4.95
C THR A 205 10.79 9.56 3.96
N VAL A 206 9.69 10.14 4.45
CA VAL A 206 8.56 10.56 3.60
C VAL A 206 9.02 11.58 2.55
N VAL A 207 9.76 12.61 2.95
CA VAL A 207 10.32 13.62 2.04
C VAL A 207 11.21 12.97 0.98
N ASN A 208 12.05 12.00 1.35
CA ASN A 208 12.89 11.29 0.39
C ASN A 208 12.07 10.48 -0.62
N VAL A 209 11.01 9.81 -0.18
CA VAL A 209 10.10 9.08 -1.09
C VAL A 209 9.41 10.05 -2.06
N VAL A 210 8.84 11.15 -1.56
CA VAL A 210 8.18 12.17 -2.39
C VAL A 210 9.15 12.73 -3.42
N ARG A 211 10.37 13.11 -3.00
CA ARG A 211 11.40 13.62 -3.89
C ARG A 211 11.77 12.60 -4.98
N LYS A 212 11.87 11.31 -4.64
CA LYS A 212 12.13 10.28 -5.64
C LYS A 212 10.96 10.12 -6.61
N LEU A 213 9.73 10.14 -6.15
CA LEU A 213 8.55 10.12 -7.02
C LEU A 213 8.50 11.34 -7.95
N GLU A 214 8.86 12.53 -7.47
CA GLU A 214 8.97 13.75 -8.28
C GLU A 214 10.09 13.64 -9.34
N GLU A 215 11.27 13.19 -8.93
CA GLU A 215 12.46 13.04 -9.80
C GLU A 215 12.17 12.11 -11.00
N TYR A 216 11.42 11.03 -10.79
CA TYR A 216 11.02 10.10 -11.85
C TYR A 216 9.70 10.46 -12.54
N GLY A 217 9.07 11.58 -12.16
CA GLY A 217 7.81 12.05 -12.73
C GLY A 217 6.59 11.23 -12.30
N ALA A 218 6.72 10.43 -11.24
CA ALA A 218 5.66 9.57 -10.74
C ALA A 218 4.59 10.32 -9.93
N MET A 219 4.87 11.52 -9.44
CA MET A 219 3.86 12.35 -8.77
C MET A 219 2.71 12.75 -9.70
N ALA A 220 2.90 12.74 -11.02
CA ALA A 220 1.84 13.07 -11.97
C ALA A 220 0.62 12.13 -11.91
N TYR A 221 0.76 10.96 -11.31
CA TYR A 221 -0.31 9.96 -11.14
C TYR A 221 -0.35 9.39 -9.71
N THR A 222 0.27 10.04 -8.74
CA THR A 222 0.39 9.54 -7.36
C THR A 222 -0.20 10.53 -6.36
N ILE A 223 -0.95 10.01 -5.39
CA ILE A 223 -1.40 10.70 -4.18
C ILE A 223 -0.56 10.19 -3.02
N VAL A 224 -0.02 11.09 -2.21
CA VAL A 224 0.73 10.71 -0.99
C VAL A 224 -0.08 11.13 0.24
N VAL A 225 -0.37 10.16 1.10
CA VAL A 225 -1.00 10.39 2.40
C VAL A 225 0.05 10.14 3.47
N ALA A 226 0.36 11.14 4.28
CA ALA A 226 1.41 11.03 5.28
C ALA A 226 0.89 11.24 6.70
N ALA A 227 1.12 10.25 7.56
CA ALA A 227 1.03 10.32 9.00
C ALA A 227 2.41 9.96 9.56
N THR A 228 3.19 10.96 9.93
CA THR A 228 4.56 10.78 10.37
C THR A 228 4.64 10.22 11.81
N ALA A 229 5.83 9.82 12.23
CA ALA A 229 6.06 9.32 13.59
C ALA A 229 5.82 10.39 14.69
N SER A 230 5.79 11.67 14.33
CA SER A 230 5.48 12.78 15.22
C SER A 230 3.98 13.07 15.33
N ASP A 231 3.17 12.53 14.43
CA ASP A 231 1.73 12.70 14.46
C ASP A 231 1.09 11.81 15.53
N SER A 232 -0.10 12.21 16.01
CA SER A 232 -0.83 11.44 17.01
C SER A 232 -1.16 10.01 16.55
N ALA A 233 -1.32 9.10 17.50
CA ALA A 233 -1.72 7.73 17.19
C ALA A 233 -3.04 7.67 16.39
N ALA A 234 -3.96 8.62 16.63
CA ALA A 234 -5.19 8.75 15.88
C ALA A 234 -4.93 9.00 14.39
N MET A 235 -4.06 9.94 14.05
CA MET A 235 -3.71 10.26 12.67
C MET A 235 -3.02 9.09 11.98
N GLN A 236 -2.12 8.38 12.68
CA GLN A 236 -1.48 7.18 12.16
C GLN A 236 -2.48 6.04 11.91
N TYR A 237 -3.46 5.89 12.82
CA TYR A 237 -4.51 4.87 12.69
C TYR A 237 -5.42 5.10 11.49
N ILE A 238 -5.94 6.32 11.30
CA ILE A 238 -6.91 6.61 10.22
C ILE A 238 -6.27 6.75 8.84
N SER A 239 -4.97 7.04 8.74
CA SER A 239 -4.27 7.31 7.47
C SER A 239 -4.47 6.22 6.42
N ALA A 240 -4.42 4.95 6.83
CA ALA A 240 -4.62 3.80 5.93
C ALA A 240 -6.04 3.78 5.36
N TYR A 241 -7.05 4.06 6.18
CA TYR A 241 -8.45 4.13 5.73
C TYR A 241 -8.70 5.32 4.82
N SER A 242 -8.11 6.47 5.13
CA SER A 242 -8.19 7.67 4.31
C SER A 242 -7.61 7.42 2.92
N GLY A 243 -6.40 6.86 2.85
CA GLY A 243 -5.79 6.49 1.57
C GLY A 243 -6.60 5.46 0.80
N CYS A 244 -7.17 4.47 1.50
CA CYS A 244 -8.06 3.46 0.90
C CYS A 244 -9.28 4.10 0.25
N THR A 245 -9.94 5.03 0.93
CA THR A 245 -11.10 5.76 0.41
C THR A 245 -10.75 6.57 -0.84
N MET A 246 -9.57 7.22 -0.85
CA MET A 246 -9.07 7.93 -2.03
C MET A 246 -8.85 6.97 -3.21
N GLY A 247 -8.33 5.76 -2.96
CA GLY A 247 -8.14 4.74 -4.00
C GLY A 247 -9.47 4.14 -4.51
N GLU A 248 -10.43 3.93 -3.63
CA GLU A 248 -11.77 3.43 -3.98
C GLU A 248 -12.53 4.38 -4.90
N TYR A 249 -12.30 5.68 -4.78
CA TYR A 249 -12.90 6.68 -5.68
C TYR A 249 -12.66 6.32 -7.15
N PHE A 250 -11.45 5.93 -7.49
CA PHE A 250 -11.08 5.54 -8.87
C PHE A 250 -11.63 4.16 -9.22
N ARG A 251 -11.50 3.17 -8.33
CA ARG A 251 -12.04 1.81 -8.53
C ARG A 251 -13.52 1.85 -8.85
N ASP A 252 -14.31 2.56 -8.05
CA ASP A 252 -15.77 2.57 -8.15
C ASP A 252 -16.27 3.32 -9.39
N ARG A 253 -15.38 4.07 -10.06
CA ARG A 253 -15.63 4.76 -11.33
C ARG A 253 -15.03 4.07 -12.55
N GLY A 254 -14.63 2.79 -12.41
CA GLY A 254 -14.13 1.98 -13.51
C GLY A 254 -12.71 2.32 -13.94
N GLN A 255 -11.90 2.80 -12.99
CA GLN A 255 -10.47 3.01 -13.14
C GLN A 255 -9.68 2.02 -12.28
N ASP A 256 -8.39 1.91 -12.52
CA ASP A 256 -7.52 1.05 -11.75
C ASP A 256 -6.62 1.89 -10.83
N ALA A 257 -6.51 1.48 -9.58
CA ALA A 257 -5.67 2.12 -8.58
C ALA A 257 -4.79 1.10 -7.85
N LEU A 258 -3.62 1.57 -7.42
CA LEU A 258 -2.66 0.84 -6.59
C LEU A 258 -2.48 1.60 -5.29
N ILE A 259 -2.62 0.92 -4.16
CA ILE A 259 -2.34 1.51 -2.85
C ILE A 259 -1.22 0.76 -2.13
N VAL A 260 -0.28 1.51 -1.60
CA VAL A 260 0.81 1.02 -0.74
C VAL A 260 0.56 1.51 0.68
N TYR A 261 0.58 0.60 1.65
CA TYR A 261 0.51 0.95 3.09
C TYR A 261 1.88 0.71 3.73
N ASP A 262 2.65 1.75 3.94
CA ASP A 262 4.02 1.65 4.48
C ASP A 262 4.13 2.32 5.86
N ASP A 263 3.92 1.60 6.99
CA ASP A 263 3.61 0.17 7.11
C ASP A 263 2.41 -0.07 8.07
N LEU A 264 1.76 -1.20 7.89
CA LEU A 264 0.62 -1.60 8.74
C LEU A 264 1.04 -2.07 10.15
N THR A 265 2.31 -2.40 10.37
CA THR A 265 2.83 -2.71 11.71
C THR A 265 2.69 -1.49 12.61
N LYS A 266 3.03 -0.30 12.11
CA LYS A 266 2.90 0.95 12.85
C LYS A 266 1.45 1.36 13.03
N GLN A 267 0.58 1.10 12.05
CA GLN A 267 -0.86 1.26 12.25
C GLN A 267 -1.38 0.40 13.41
N ALA A 268 -0.95 -0.85 13.47
CA ALA A 268 -1.33 -1.74 14.57
C ALA A 268 -0.80 -1.24 15.94
N TRP A 269 0.41 -0.67 15.98
CA TRP A 269 0.95 -0.07 17.19
C TRP A 269 0.14 1.16 17.64
N ALA A 270 -0.21 2.03 16.72
CA ALA A 270 -1.07 3.19 16.99
C ALA A 270 -2.44 2.75 17.52
N TYR A 271 -3.05 1.74 16.90
CA TYR A 271 -4.33 1.19 17.35
C TYR A 271 -4.25 0.52 18.73
N ARG A 272 -3.15 -0.19 19.03
CA ARG A 272 -2.87 -0.75 20.35
C ARG A 272 -2.78 0.35 21.40
N GLN A 273 -2.04 1.42 21.11
CA GLN A 273 -1.93 2.58 22.00
C GLN A 273 -3.30 3.20 22.32
N ILE A 274 -4.09 3.49 21.30
CA ILE A 274 -5.45 4.04 21.44
C ILE A 274 -6.32 3.10 22.27
N SER A 275 -6.28 1.80 22.00
CA SER A 275 -7.10 0.79 22.67
C SER A 275 -6.75 0.65 24.15
N LEU A 276 -5.47 0.70 24.51
CA LEU A 276 -5.02 0.67 25.90
C LEU A 276 -5.45 1.93 26.67
N LEU A 277 -5.34 3.10 26.06
CA LEU A 277 -5.79 4.36 26.67
C LEU A 277 -7.31 4.43 26.81
N LEU A 278 -8.06 3.82 25.89
CA LEU A 278 -9.51 3.61 26.00
C LEU A 278 -9.90 2.49 26.98
N ARG A 279 -8.92 1.87 27.66
CA ARG A 279 -9.10 0.76 28.61
C ARG A 279 -9.80 -0.47 28.02
N ARG A 280 -9.63 -0.71 26.73
CA ARG A 280 -10.07 -1.97 26.12
C ARG A 280 -9.21 -3.12 26.62
N PRO A 281 -9.78 -4.32 26.90
CA PRO A 281 -9.01 -5.45 27.42
C PRO A 281 -7.93 -5.87 26.42
N PRO A 282 -6.65 -5.95 26.85
CA PRO A 282 -5.56 -6.39 25.99
C PRO A 282 -5.57 -7.90 25.80
N GLY A 283 -5.24 -8.33 24.57
CA GLY A 283 -4.99 -9.73 24.22
C GLY A 283 -3.48 -10.02 24.04
N ARG A 284 -3.15 -10.89 23.09
CA ARG A 284 -1.76 -11.26 22.76
C ARG A 284 -0.94 -10.02 22.38
N GLU A 285 0.26 -9.90 22.94
CA GLU A 285 1.19 -8.77 22.75
C GLU A 285 0.55 -7.40 23.06
N ALA A 286 -0.42 -7.39 23.98
CA ALA A 286 -1.21 -6.22 24.36
C ALA A 286 -2.06 -5.60 23.22
N TYR A 287 -2.24 -6.28 22.10
CA TYR A 287 -3.17 -5.85 21.08
C TYR A 287 -4.63 -6.07 21.52
N PRO A 288 -5.56 -5.22 21.10
CA PRO A 288 -6.99 -5.44 21.34
C PRO A 288 -7.48 -6.65 20.52
N GLY A 289 -8.56 -7.29 20.96
CA GLY A 289 -9.09 -8.49 20.34
C GLY A 289 -9.53 -8.32 18.88
N ASP A 290 -9.79 -7.10 18.44
CA ASP A 290 -10.23 -6.75 17.11
C ASP A 290 -9.09 -6.28 16.16
N VAL A 291 -7.82 -6.48 16.51
CA VAL A 291 -6.69 -6.10 15.65
C VAL A 291 -6.67 -6.85 14.32
N PHE A 292 -7.15 -8.10 14.30
CA PHE A 292 -7.35 -8.81 13.04
C PHE A 292 -8.37 -8.07 12.16
N TYR A 293 -9.49 -7.66 12.74
CA TYR A 293 -10.53 -6.92 12.03
C TYR A 293 -10.06 -5.54 11.56
N LEU A 294 -9.15 -4.89 12.29
CA LEU A 294 -8.48 -3.67 11.85
C LEU A 294 -7.91 -3.79 10.43
N HIS A 295 -7.12 -4.83 10.19
CA HIS A 295 -6.48 -5.05 8.89
C HIS A 295 -7.40 -5.74 7.88
N SER A 296 -8.26 -6.67 8.31
CA SER A 296 -9.13 -7.39 7.38
C SER A 296 -10.18 -6.48 6.74
N ARG A 297 -10.84 -5.59 7.51
CA ARG A 297 -11.81 -4.64 6.95
C ARG A 297 -11.18 -3.59 6.04
N LEU A 298 -9.88 -3.28 6.24
CA LEU A 298 -9.11 -2.42 5.34
C LEU A 298 -8.76 -3.15 4.05
N LEU A 299 -8.12 -4.31 4.15
CA LEU A 299 -7.56 -5.03 3.01
C LEU A 299 -8.63 -5.69 2.13
N GLU A 300 -9.77 -6.09 2.70
CA GLU A 300 -10.90 -6.61 1.91
C GLU A 300 -11.52 -5.56 0.97
N ARG A 301 -11.28 -4.28 1.20
CA ARG A 301 -11.69 -3.20 0.30
C ARG A 301 -10.89 -3.18 -1.00
N ALA A 302 -9.68 -3.74 -1.00
CA ALA A 302 -8.90 -3.97 -2.22
C ALA A 302 -9.53 -5.14 -2.99
N ALA A 303 -10.03 -4.85 -4.18
CA ALA A 303 -10.71 -5.81 -5.03
C ALA A 303 -10.75 -5.34 -6.48
N ARG A 304 -10.99 -6.26 -7.39
CA ARG A 304 -11.44 -5.96 -8.74
C ARG A 304 -12.96 -6.04 -8.78
N VAL A 305 -13.62 -4.97 -9.21
CA VAL A 305 -15.08 -4.90 -9.33
C VAL A 305 -15.51 -5.08 -10.78
N ASN A 306 -16.68 -5.69 -10.97
CA ASN A 306 -17.23 -5.98 -12.29
C ASN A 306 -17.96 -4.76 -12.89
N GLU A 307 -18.34 -4.89 -14.16
CA GLU A 307 -18.98 -3.85 -14.95
C GLU A 307 -20.34 -3.43 -14.36
N ALA A 308 -21.12 -4.40 -13.85
CA ALA A 308 -22.44 -4.14 -13.26
C ALA A 308 -22.33 -3.32 -11.97
N TYR A 309 -21.30 -3.56 -11.17
CA TYR A 309 -21.03 -2.76 -9.97
C TYR A 309 -20.71 -1.30 -10.34
N VAL A 310 -19.80 -1.08 -11.29
CA VAL A 310 -19.38 0.26 -11.75
C VAL A 310 -20.56 1.01 -12.35
N GLU A 311 -21.36 0.36 -13.20
CA GLU A 311 -22.56 0.97 -13.80
C GLU A 311 -23.56 1.38 -12.74
N LYS A 312 -23.84 0.52 -11.76
CA LYS A 312 -24.74 0.81 -10.64
C LYS A 312 -24.22 1.96 -9.78
N PHE A 313 -22.93 1.94 -9.41
CA PHE A 313 -22.30 2.97 -8.58
C PHE A 313 -22.32 4.34 -9.25
N THR A 314 -22.02 4.39 -10.54
CA THR A 314 -22.00 5.62 -11.34
C THR A 314 -23.39 6.01 -11.89
N LYS A 315 -24.46 5.34 -11.47
CA LYS A 315 -25.84 5.57 -11.94
C LYS A 315 -25.95 5.55 -13.47
N GLY A 316 -25.20 4.67 -14.12
CA GLY A 316 -25.19 4.50 -15.57
C GLY A 316 -24.27 5.46 -16.33
N ALA A 317 -23.52 6.34 -15.64
CA ALA A 317 -22.58 7.25 -16.30
C ALA A 317 -21.37 6.53 -16.92
N VAL A 318 -20.94 5.40 -16.32
CA VAL A 318 -19.85 4.57 -16.82
C VAL A 318 -20.38 3.17 -17.08
N LYS A 319 -20.25 2.70 -18.34
CA LYS A 319 -20.73 1.38 -18.78
C LYS A 319 -19.58 0.54 -19.34
N GLY A 320 -19.67 -0.78 -19.16
CA GLY A 320 -18.75 -1.74 -19.75
C GLY A 320 -17.30 -1.65 -19.24
N LYS A 321 -17.06 -0.97 -18.12
CA LYS A 321 -15.74 -0.85 -17.48
C LYS A 321 -15.70 -1.57 -16.16
N THR A 322 -14.59 -2.25 -15.90
CA THR A 322 -14.22 -2.77 -14.58
C THR A 322 -13.34 -1.77 -13.86
N GLY A 323 -13.32 -1.80 -12.54
CA GLY A 323 -12.37 -1.04 -11.74
C GLY A 323 -11.60 -1.95 -10.81
N SER A 324 -10.43 -1.52 -10.35
CA SER A 324 -9.67 -2.26 -9.37
C SER A 324 -8.95 -1.37 -8.36
N LEU A 325 -8.77 -1.90 -7.15
CA LEU A 325 -7.87 -1.36 -6.14
C LEU A 325 -6.95 -2.50 -5.72
N THR A 326 -5.68 -2.40 -6.10
CA THR A 326 -4.63 -3.34 -5.72
C THR A 326 -3.93 -2.85 -4.48
N ALA A 327 -3.75 -3.70 -3.47
CA ALA A 327 -3.10 -3.33 -2.22
C ALA A 327 -1.72 -4.00 -2.07
N LEU A 328 -0.73 -3.20 -1.73
CA LEU A 328 0.60 -3.63 -1.29
C LEU A 328 0.80 -3.21 0.19
N PRO A 329 0.24 -3.96 1.14
CA PRO A 329 0.55 -3.75 2.54
C PRO A 329 2.00 -4.12 2.83
N VAL A 330 2.66 -3.30 3.64
CA VAL A 330 4.01 -3.54 4.13
C VAL A 330 3.93 -3.93 5.60
N ILE A 331 4.63 -4.99 5.98
CA ILE A 331 4.79 -5.44 7.37
C ILE A 331 6.27 -5.51 7.71
N GLU A 332 6.63 -4.97 8.86
CA GLU A 332 7.98 -5.08 9.43
C GLU A 332 8.05 -6.27 10.39
N THR A 333 9.00 -7.17 10.14
CA THR A 333 9.34 -8.26 11.05
C THR A 333 10.55 -7.89 11.92
N GLN A 334 10.77 -8.65 12.97
CA GLN A 334 11.95 -8.58 13.82
C GLN A 334 12.70 -9.91 13.73
N ALA A 335 13.97 -9.87 13.34
CA ALA A 335 14.81 -11.06 13.18
C ALA A 335 14.19 -12.16 12.29
N GLY A 336 13.46 -11.77 11.25
CA GLY A 336 12.79 -12.70 10.33
C GLY A 336 11.59 -13.46 10.91
N ASP A 337 11.11 -13.10 12.10
CA ASP A 337 9.98 -13.79 12.74
C ASP A 337 8.64 -13.48 12.06
N VAL A 338 8.23 -14.38 11.17
CA VAL A 338 6.91 -14.32 10.52
C VAL A 338 5.81 -14.94 11.37
N SER A 339 6.14 -15.58 12.51
CA SER A 339 5.17 -16.20 13.42
C SER A 339 4.60 -15.22 14.46
N ALA A 340 5.11 -14.01 14.51
CA ALA A 340 4.60 -12.94 15.35
C ALA A 340 3.13 -12.62 15.02
N PHE A 341 2.45 -11.97 15.94
CA PHE A 341 0.98 -11.84 15.89
C PHE A 341 0.49 -11.03 14.67
N VAL A 342 1.04 -9.86 14.43
CA VAL A 342 0.61 -9.01 13.30
C VAL A 342 1.00 -9.63 11.95
N PRO A 343 2.23 -10.11 11.72
CA PRO A 343 2.58 -10.81 10.48
C PRO A 343 1.64 -11.96 10.13
N THR A 344 1.37 -12.87 11.07
CA THR A 344 0.49 -14.03 10.82
C THR A 344 -0.94 -13.61 10.43
N ASN A 345 -1.47 -12.57 11.07
CA ASN A 345 -2.78 -12.04 10.74
C ASN A 345 -2.82 -11.51 9.30
N VAL A 346 -1.84 -10.70 8.90
CA VAL A 346 -1.84 -10.08 7.57
C VAL A 346 -1.54 -11.10 6.47
N ILE A 347 -0.65 -12.07 6.70
CA ILE A 347 -0.42 -13.20 5.78
C ILE A 347 -1.73 -13.96 5.50
N SER A 348 -2.57 -14.16 6.52
CA SER A 348 -3.84 -14.87 6.35
C SER A 348 -4.89 -14.07 5.56
N ILE A 349 -4.85 -12.75 5.62
CA ILE A 349 -5.79 -11.85 4.93
C ILE A 349 -5.40 -11.65 3.47
N THR A 350 -4.11 -11.67 3.14
CA THR A 350 -3.58 -11.34 1.82
C THR A 350 -3.60 -12.53 0.85
N ASP A 351 -3.49 -12.23 -0.44
CA ASP A 351 -3.50 -13.20 -1.54
C ASP A 351 -2.09 -13.69 -1.89
N GLY A 352 -1.15 -13.51 -1.00
CA GLY A 352 0.24 -13.91 -1.12
C GLY A 352 1.18 -12.92 -0.41
N GLN A 353 2.46 -13.24 -0.45
CA GLN A 353 3.50 -12.43 0.18
C GLN A 353 4.81 -12.44 -0.61
N ILE A 354 5.48 -11.30 -0.62
CA ILE A 354 6.86 -11.09 -1.07
C ILE A 354 7.70 -10.97 0.19
N PHE A 355 8.51 -11.99 0.49
CA PHE A 355 9.37 -12.02 1.66
C PHE A 355 10.76 -11.50 1.32
N LEU A 356 11.18 -10.44 2.01
CA LEU A 356 12.51 -9.85 1.88
C LEU A 356 13.39 -10.29 3.06
N GLU A 357 14.46 -11.00 2.75
CA GLU A 357 15.33 -11.65 3.72
C GLU A 357 16.60 -10.84 3.98
N THR A 358 16.94 -10.66 5.26
CA THR A 358 18.11 -9.88 5.69
C THR A 358 19.42 -10.49 5.19
N ASP A 359 19.56 -11.81 5.22
CA ASP A 359 20.77 -12.50 4.79
C ASP A 359 21.03 -12.33 3.30
N LEU A 360 19.97 -12.38 2.47
CA LEU A 360 20.07 -12.10 1.04
C LEU A 360 20.47 -10.64 0.79
N PHE A 361 19.87 -9.71 1.56
CA PHE A 361 20.20 -8.29 1.44
C PHE A 361 21.67 -8.01 1.78
N ASN A 362 22.18 -8.61 2.85
CA ASN A 362 23.56 -8.49 3.29
C ASN A 362 24.55 -9.18 2.32
N ALA A 363 24.11 -10.26 1.67
CA ALA A 363 24.87 -10.92 0.60
C ALA A 363 24.87 -10.12 -0.72
N GLY A 364 24.24 -8.93 -0.76
CA GLY A 364 24.19 -8.08 -1.94
C GLY A 364 23.19 -8.52 -3.01
N ILE A 365 22.26 -9.42 -2.68
CA ILE A 365 21.15 -9.80 -3.56
C ILE A 365 20.02 -8.79 -3.36
N ARG A 366 19.81 -7.94 -4.35
CA ARG A 366 18.82 -6.85 -4.30
C ARG A 366 18.02 -6.81 -5.60
N PRO A 367 16.66 -6.87 -5.50
CA PRO A 367 15.86 -7.01 -4.28
C PRO A 367 16.09 -8.36 -3.57
N ALA A 368 16.05 -8.34 -2.24
CA ALA A 368 16.39 -9.48 -1.38
C ALA A 368 15.23 -10.50 -1.25
N ILE A 369 14.59 -10.83 -2.37
CA ILE A 369 13.38 -11.66 -2.39
C ILE A 369 13.74 -13.13 -2.18
N ASN A 370 13.16 -13.71 -1.15
CA ASN A 370 13.23 -15.15 -0.92
C ASN A 370 12.19 -15.87 -1.78
N ALA A 371 12.59 -16.41 -2.92
CA ALA A 371 11.71 -17.10 -3.87
C ALA A 371 11.07 -18.39 -3.31
N GLY A 372 11.62 -18.98 -2.23
CA GLY A 372 11.11 -20.21 -1.62
C GLY A 372 9.85 -20.01 -0.79
N ILE A 373 9.77 -18.89 -0.07
CA ILE A 373 8.65 -18.56 0.83
C ILE A 373 7.77 -17.43 0.31
N SER A 374 8.15 -16.79 -0.78
CA SER A 374 7.32 -15.80 -1.47
C SER A 374 6.31 -16.51 -2.38
N VAL A 375 5.05 -16.13 -2.29
CA VAL A 375 3.94 -16.78 -2.98
C VAL A 375 2.95 -15.76 -3.50
N SER A 376 2.50 -15.92 -4.74
CA SER A 376 1.30 -15.26 -5.27
C SER A 376 0.21 -16.30 -5.48
N ARG A 377 -0.93 -16.14 -4.82
CA ARG A 377 -2.09 -17.05 -4.98
C ARG A 377 -2.82 -16.85 -6.31
N VAL A 378 -2.63 -15.70 -6.95
CA VAL A 378 -3.16 -15.44 -8.31
C VAL A 378 -2.26 -16.07 -9.37
N GLY A 379 -0.95 -15.99 -9.19
CA GLY A 379 0.03 -16.64 -10.04
C GLY A 379 -0.05 -16.23 -11.50
N GLY A 380 0.03 -17.19 -12.41
CA GLY A 380 0.12 -16.95 -13.86
C GLY A 380 -1.07 -16.23 -14.50
N ALA A 381 -2.22 -16.08 -13.80
CA ALA A 381 -3.32 -15.24 -14.26
C ALA A 381 -2.98 -13.73 -14.19
N ALA A 382 -2.03 -13.37 -13.34
CA ALA A 382 -1.51 -12.01 -13.16
C ALA A 382 -0.20 -11.76 -13.94
N GLN A 383 0.10 -12.53 -14.96
CA GLN A 383 1.28 -12.36 -15.82
C GLN A 383 0.87 -12.04 -17.26
N THR A 384 1.71 -11.27 -17.94
CA THR A 384 1.65 -11.17 -19.39
C THR A 384 1.99 -12.54 -20.01
N LYS A 385 1.52 -12.81 -21.22
CA LYS A 385 1.74 -14.12 -21.86
C LYS A 385 3.22 -14.45 -21.99
N ILE A 386 4.04 -13.49 -22.37
CA ILE A 386 5.49 -13.68 -22.53
C ILE A 386 6.17 -13.98 -21.19
N ILE A 387 5.85 -13.24 -20.12
CA ILE A 387 6.46 -13.47 -18.80
C ILE A 387 5.99 -14.81 -18.22
N LYS A 388 4.73 -15.18 -18.43
CA LYS A 388 4.20 -16.49 -18.02
C LYS A 388 4.95 -17.64 -18.71
N LYS A 389 5.24 -17.49 -20.01
CA LYS A 389 5.98 -18.50 -20.81
C LYS A 389 7.42 -18.64 -20.31
N LEU A 390 8.08 -17.53 -19.97
CA LEU A 390 9.51 -17.50 -19.67
C LEU A 390 9.84 -17.62 -18.16
N GLY A 391 8.96 -17.14 -17.28
CA GLY A 391 9.23 -17.06 -15.84
C GLY A 391 9.31 -18.39 -15.12
N GLY A 392 8.59 -19.42 -15.61
CA GLY A 392 8.57 -20.74 -14.97
C GLY A 392 9.94 -21.42 -14.91
N GLY A 393 10.76 -21.27 -15.95
CA GLY A 393 12.12 -21.83 -15.99
C GLY A 393 13.05 -21.22 -14.95
N VAL A 394 12.97 -19.92 -14.73
CA VAL A 394 13.79 -19.21 -13.73
C VAL A 394 13.41 -19.61 -12.32
N ARG A 395 12.12 -19.70 -12.01
CA ARG A 395 11.64 -20.14 -10.71
C ARG A 395 12.14 -21.55 -10.35
N LEU A 396 12.04 -22.46 -11.33
CA LEU A 396 12.51 -23.83 -11.15
C LEU A 396 14.03 -23.87 -10.92
N ALA A 397 14.82 -23.14 -11.70
CA ALA A 397 16.27 -23.08 -11.57
C ALA A 397 16.70 -22.54 -10.19
N LEU A 398 16.03 -21.52 -9.67
CA LEU A 398 16.31 -20.97 -8.35
C LEU A 398 15.89 -21.91 -7.20
N ALA A 399 14.79 -22.64 -7.34
CA ALA A 399 14.37 -23.63 -6.36
C ALA A 399 15.41 -24.79 -6.29
N GLN A 400 15.80 -25.34 -7.43
CA GLN A 400 16.84 -26.39 -7.50
C GLN A 400 18.18 -25.90 -6.94
N TYR A 401 18.59 -24.67 -7.29
CA TYR A 401 19.82 -24.09 -6.75
C TYR A 401 19.84 -24.04 -5.21
N ARG A 402 18.72 -23.65 -4.59
CA ARG A 402 18.63 -23.56 -3.13
C ARG A 402 18.78 -24.92 -2.45
N GLU A 403 18.11 -25.93 -2.98
CA GLU A 403 18.24 -27.32 -2.48
C GLU A 403 19.67 -27.80 -2.58
N LEU A 404 20.30 -27.65 -3.75
CA LEU A 404 21.68 -28.07 -3.99
C LEU A 404 22.70 -27.26 -3.19
N ALA A 405 22.49 -25.94 -3.02
CA ALA A 405 23.39 -25.08 -2.26
C ALA A 405 23.46 -25.48 -0.77
N ALA A 406 22.32 -25.92 -0.21
CA ALA A 406 22.28 -26.43 1.15
C ALA A 406 23.07 -27.72 1.31
N PHE A 407 22.99 -28.64 0.34
CA PHE A 407 23.78 -29.87 0.33
C PHE A 407 25.28 -29.63 0.07
N ALA A 408 25.61 -28.69 -0.82
CA ALA A 408 26.97 -28.37 -1.20
C ALA A 408 27.85 -27.86 -0.03
N GLN A 409 27.25 -27.34 1.03
CA GLN A 409 27.95 -26.93 2.24
C GLN A 409 28.53 -28.12 3.03
N PHE A 410 27.96 -29.31 2.85
CA PHE A 410 28.33 -30.51 3.60
C PHE A 410 29.05 -31.57 2.76
N ALA A 411 29.06 -31.43 1.43
CA ALA A 411 29.66 -32.41 0.53
C ALA A 411 31.07 -32.00 0.11
N SER A 412 32.06 -32.89 0.38
CA SER A 412 33.45 -32.68 -0.02
C SER A 412 33.69 -32.89 -1.52
N ASP A 413 32.92 -33.77 -2.17
CA ASP A 413 33.01 -34.07 -3.60
C ASP A 413 31.64 -33.97 -4.27
N LEU A 414 31.50 -32.99 -5.16
CA LEU A 414 30.31 -32.80 -6.01
C LEU A 414 30.60 -33.40 -7.40
N ASP A 415 29.64 -34.13 -7.95
CA ASP A 415 29.68 -34.59 -9.33
C ASP A 415 29.59 -33.38 -10.29
N GLU A 416 30.03 -33.57 -11.54
CA GLU A 416 30.12 -32.51 -12.54
C GLU A 416 28.74 -31.91 -12.88
N ALA A 417 27.69 -32.73 -12.90
CA ALA A 417 26.32 -32.28 -13.18
C ALA A 417 25.80 -31.35 -12.08
N THR A 418 25.98 -31.72 -10.82
CA THR A 418 25.61 -30.90 -9.65
C THR A 418 26.40 -29.60 -9.62
N ARG A 419 27.69 -29.63 -9.96
CA ARG A 419 28.52 -28.41 -10.05
C ARG A 419 28.01 -27.46 -11.10
N LYS A 420 27.67 -27.94 -12.31
CA LYS A 420 27.08 -27.13 -13.38
C LYS A 420 25.73 -26.52 -12.97
N GLN A 421 24.88 -27.27 -12.27
CA GLN A 421 23.61 -26.76 -11.76
C GLN A 421 23.81 -25.65 -10.72
N LEU A 422 24.79 -25.78 -9.85
CA LEU A 422 25.15 -24.75 -8.86
C LEU A 422 25.68 -23.48 -9.54
N GLU A 423 26.56 -23.62 -10.54
CA GLU A 423 27.08 -22.49 -11.30
C GLU A 423 25.96 -21.75 -12.05
N ARG A 424 25.06 -22.48 -12.71
CA ARG A 424 23.89 -21.92 -13.36
C ARG A 424 22.96 -21.23 -12.37
N GLY A 425 22.72 -21.82 -11.20
CA GLY A 425 21.89 -21.21 -10.16
C GLY A 425 22.48 -19.91 -9.61
N ARG A 426 23.80 -19.85 -9.45
CA ARG A 426 24.51 -18.60 -9.08
C ARG A 426 24.33 -17.53 -10.16
N LEU A 427 24.50 -17.90 -11.41
CA LEU A 427 24.33 -17.00 -12.54
C LEU A 427 22.90 -16.44 -12.62
N VAL A 428 21.88 -17.30 -12.48
CA VAL A 428 20.48 -16.89 -12.46
C VAL A 428 20.19 -15.96 -11.28
N THR A 429 20.74 -16.26 -10.10
CA THR A 429 20.61 -15.39 -8.92
C THR A 429 21.21 -14.00 -9.19
N GLU A 430 22.37 -13.95 -9.83
CA GLU A 430 23.01 -12.68 -10.19
C GLU A 430 22.16 -11.89 -11.21
N LEU A 431 21.66 -12.57 -12.24
CA LEU A 431 20.81 -11.96 -13.26
C LEU A 431 19.45 -11.47 -12.72
N MET A 432 18.97 -11.98 -11.58
CA MET A 432 17.75 -11.47 -10.94
C MET A 432 17.99 -10.20 -10.12
N LYS A 433 19.23 -9.80 -9.86
CA LYS A 433 19.53 -8.52 -9.23
C LYS A 433 19.12 -7.35 -10.13
N GLN A 434 18.70 -6.27 -9.48
CA GLN A 434 18.24 -5.07 -10.16
C GLN A 434 18.49 -3.84 -9.27
N PRO A 435 19.10 -2.76 -9.80
CA PRO A 435 19.28 -1.52 -9.06
C PRO A 435 17.94 -0.88 -8.72
N GLN A 436 17.90 -0.15 -7.60
CA GLN A 436 16.74 0.68 -7.23
C GLN A 436 16.46 1.75 -8.28
N TYR A 437 15.20 2.12 -8.42
CA TYR A 437 14.72 3.18 -9.32
C TYR A 437 15.00 2.91 -10.81
N GLN A 438 15.21 1.67 -11.17
CA GLN A 438 15.40 1.22 -12.55
C GLN A 438 14.46 0.07 -12.90
N PRO A 439 13.14 0.31 -12.84
CA PRO A 439 12.19 -0.73 -13.27
C PRO A 439 12.36 -1.00 -14.77
N LEU A 440 12.17 -2.26 -15.16
CA LEU A 440 12.32 -2.73 -16.51
C LEU A 440 10.98 -2.83 -17.23
N GLN A 441 10.99 -2.61 -18.54
CA GLN A 441 9.86 -2.88 -19.42
C GLN A 441 9.73 -4.39 -19.66
N VAL A 442 8.57 -4.82 -20.19
CA VAL A 442 8.30 -6.25 -20.38
C VAL A 442 9.26 -6.88 -21.37
N TRP A 443 9.60 -6.18 -22.48
CA TRP A 443 10.58 -6.69 -23.44
C TRP A 443 11.98 -6.88 -22.85
N GLU A 444 12.40 -5.97 -21.96
CA GLU A 444 13.72 -6.06 -21.30
C GLU A 444 13.80 -7.29 -20.38
N MET A 445 12.75 -7.52 -19.60
CA MET A 445 12.65 -8.72 -18.77
C MET A 445 12.60 -9.98 -19.61
N ALA A 446 11.84 -9.95 -20.71
CA ALA A 446 11.70 -11.08 -21.63
C ALA A 446 13.04 -11.49 -22.26
N VAL A 447 13.85 -10.52 -22.67
CA VAL A 447 15.20 -10.77 -23.23
C VAL A 447 16.07 -11.50 -22.19
N THR A 448 16.09 -11.02 -20.95
CA THR A 448 16.86 -11.64 -19.88
C THR A 448 16.37 -13.06 -19.56
N LEU A 449 15.06 -13.23 -19.36
CA LEU A 449 14.48 -14.54 -19.04
C LEU A 449 14.64 -15.55 -20.20
N PHE A 450 14.53 -15.10 -21.43
CA PHE A 450 14.76 -15.93 -22.61
C PHE A 450 16.22 -16.36 -22.70
N GLY A 451 17.14 -15.43 -22.46
CA GLY A 451 18.58 -15.71 -22.44
C GLY A 451 18.96 -16.74 -21.36
N VAL A 452 18.38 -16.62 -20.18
CA VAL A 452 18.57 -17.57 -19.06
C VAL A 452 18.03 -18.96 -19.44
N ASN A 453 16.80 -19.04 -19.93
CA ASN A 453 16.15 -20.32 -20.25
C ASN A 453 16.88 -21.10 -21.36
N ASN A 454 17.45 -20.39 -22.33
CA ASN A 454 18.13 -21.00 -23.48
C ASN A 454 19.66 -21.11 -23.29
N GLY A 455 20.18 -20.88 -22.09
CA GLY A 455 21.60 -21.06 -21.77
C GLY A 455 22.54 -20.04 -22.43
N PHE A 456 22.04 -18.90 -22.91
CA PHE A 456 22.88 -17.88 -23.55
C PHE A 456 23.84 -17.17 -22.59
N PHE A 457 23.65 -17.31 -21.31
CA PHE A 457 24.54 -16.75 -20.27
C PHE A 457 25.49 -17.80 -19.66
N ASP A 458 25.37 -19.09 -20.00
CA ASP A 458 26.10 -20.18 -19.32
C ASP A 458 27.63 -20.08 -19.48
N ASP A 459 28.12 -19.38 -20.48
CA ASP A 459 29.54 -19.12 -20.75
C ASP A 459 30.03 -17.75 -20.20
N VAL A 460 29.15 -16.99 -19.55
CA VAL A 460 29.45 -15.66 -19.00
C VAL A 460 29.89 -15.77 -17.54
N ASP A 461 31.01 -15.14 -17.20
CA ASP A 461 31.43 -15.05 -15.79
C ASP A 461 30.34 -14.36 -14.95
N VAL A 462 30.02 -14.95 -13.80
CA VAL A 462 28.99 -14.43 -12.89
C VAL A 462 29.20 -12.95 -12.55
N LYS A 463 30.46 -12.52 -12.39
CA LYS A 463 30.81 -11.11 -12.10
C LYS A 463 30.47 -10.15 -13.25
N LYS A 464 30.42 -10.67 -14.47
CA LYS A 464 30.09 -9.90 -15.67
C LYS A 464 28.63 -10.06 -16.12
N ALA A 465 27.85 -10.91 -15.46
CA ALA A 465 26.50 -11.27 -15.87
C ALA A 465 25.58 -10.03 -16.06
N LEU A 466 25.57 -9.09 -15.12
CA LEU A 466 24.74 -7.88 -15.21
C LEU A 466 25.21 -6.90 -16.29
N SER A 467 26.53 -6.79 -16.52
CA SER A 467 27.05 -5.96 -17.60
C SER A 467 26.73 -6.57 -18.97
N ALA A 468 26.87 -7.89 -19.12
CA ALA A 468 26.48 -8.62 -20.32
C ALA A 468 24.99 -8.52 -20.60
N GLU A 469 24.13 -8.66 -19.58
CA GLU A 469 22.67 -8.47 -19.68
C GLU A 469 22.33 -7.08 -20.20
N ARG A 470 22.92 -6.03 -19.62
CA ARG A 470 22.68 -4.64 -20.05
C ARG A 470 23.13 -4.43 -21.49
N ALA A 471 24.34 -4.82 -21.82
CA ALA A 471 24.89 -4.69 -23.18
C ALA A 471 24.03 -5.44 -24.22
N MET A 472 23.52 -6.63 -23.87
CA MET A 472 22.62 -7.41 -24.72
C MET A 472 21.31 -6.68 -24.96
N ARG A 473 20.69 -6.11 -23.94
CA ARG A 473 19.45 -5.32 -24.08
C ARG A 473 19.67 -4.09 -24.96
N ASP A 474 20.76 -3.35 -24.74
CA ASP A 474 21.10 -2.17 -25.54
C ASP A 474 21.36 -2.52 -27.01
N HIS A 475 22.03 -3.63 -27.28
CA HIS A 475 22.26 -4.15 -28.64
C HIS A 475 20.94 -4.50 -29.33
N ILE A 476 20.06 -5.23 -28.65
CA ILE A 476 18.76 -5.64 -29.20
C ILE A 476 17.88 -4.41 -29.45
N LYS A 477 17.85 -3.47 -28.50
CA LYS A 477 17.10 -2.21 -28.64
C LYS A 477 17.54 -1.42 -29.87
N THR A 478 18.86 -1.38 -30.13
CA THR A 478 19.42 -0.58 -31.21
C THR A 478 19.25 -1.24 -32.58
N LYS A 479 19.51 -2.55 -32.69
CA LYS A 479 19.52 -3.25 -33.97
C LYS A 479 18.19 -3.93 -34.34
N TYR A 480 17.36 -4.25 -33.33
CA TYR A 480 16.14 -5.02 -33.49
C TYR A 480 14.92 -4.28 -32.94
N ALA A 481 14.84 -2.96 -33.15
CA ALA A 481 13.80 -2.09 -32.63
C ALA A 481 12.38 -2.60 -32.95
N ASP A 482 12.14 -3.08 -34.17
CA ASP A 482 10.84 -3.63 -34.57
C ASP A 482 10.41 -4.85 -33.75
N LEU A 483 11.37 -5.69 -33.34
CA LEU A 483 11.11 -6.84 -32.47
C LEU A 483 10.77 -6.37 -31.06
N VAL A 484 11.50 -5.39 -30.55
CA VAL A 484 11.25 -4.75 -29.25
C VAL A 484 9.84 -4.17 -29.20
N ASP A 485 9.45 -3.38 -30.21
CA ASP A 485 8.14 -2.75 -30.30
C ASP A 485 7.00 -3.78 -30.38
N ARG A 486 7.19 -4.87 -31.14
CA ARG A 486 6.19 -5.95 -31.19
C ARG A 486 6.03 -6.63 -29.84
N ILE A 487 7.13 -7.02 -29.19
CA ILE A 487 7.08 -7.65 -27.86
C ILE A 487 6.43 -6.72 -26.84
N GLU A 488 6.81 -5.44 -26.84
CA GLU A 488 6.26 -4.47 -25.88
C GLU A 488 4.77 -4.18 -26.13
N THR A 489 4.32 -4.21 -27.39
CA THR A 489 2.91 -3.96 -27.73
C THR A 489 2.03 -5.18 -27.48
N THR A 490 2.47 -6.37 -27.92
CA THR A 490 1.65 -7.59 -27.84
C THR A 490 1.72 -8.27 -26.48
N LYS A 491 2.82 -8.03 -25.72
CA LYS A 491 3.15 -8.74 -24.46
C LYS A 491 3.13 -10.28 -24.63
N ASP A 492 3.43 -10.73 -25.85
CA ASP A 492 3.47 -12.13 -26.24
C ASP A 492 4.75 -12.44 -27.02
N LEU A 493 5.08 -13.71 -27.17
CA LEU A 493 6.23 -14.19 -27.95
C LEU A 493 5.77 -15.26 -28.93
N SER A 494 5.58 -14.83 -30.19
CA SER A 494 5.28 -15.75 -31.29
C SER A 494 6.50 -16.65 -31.58
N LYS A 495 6.29 -17.77 -32.28
CA LYS A 495 7.39 -18.64 -32.70
C LYS A 495 8.41 -17.92 -33.60
N ASP A 496 7.91 -17.01 -34.48
CA ASP A 496 8.76 -16.20 -35.34
C ASP A 496 9.61 -15.19 -34.55
N ASP A 497 8.98 -14.53 -33.57
CA ASP A 497 9.68 -13.59 -32.70
C ASP A 497 10.67 -14.31 -31.77
N GLU A 498 10.37 -15.54 -31.36
CA GLU A 498 11.28 -16.41 -30.60
C GLU A 498 12.55 -16.74 -31.41
N GLY A 499 12.38 -17.08 -32.71
CA GLY A 499 13.49 -17.27 -33.65
C GLY A 499 14.33 -16.01 -33.83
N LYS A 500 13.69 -14.86 -34.08
CA LYS A 500 14.38 -13.58 -34.23
C LYS A 500 15.10 -13.13 -32.94
N LEU A 501 14.52 -13.37 -31.79
CA LEU A 501 15.15 -13.07 -30.50
C LEU A 501 16.39 -13.94 -30.27
N SER A 502 16.31 -15.24 -30.64
CA SER A 502 17.46 -16.14 -30.58
C SER A 502 18.59 -15.68 -31.51
N GLU A 503 18.26 -15.26 -32.75
CA GLU A 503 19.22 -14.70 -33.72
C GLU A 503 19.85 -13.41 -33.19
N ALA A 504 19.07 -12.50 -32.62
CA ALA A 504 19.52 -11.24 -32.07
C ALA A 504 20.52 -11.44 -30.92
N ILE A 505 20.25 -12.42 -30.03
CA ILE A 505 21.18 -12.75 -28.94
C ILE A 505 22.46 -13.41 -29.46
N LYS A 506 22.36 -14.29 -30.47
CA LYS A 506 23.53 -14.88 -31.12
C LYS A 506 24.39 -13.83 -31.85
N ASP A 507 23.75 -12.85 -32.49
CA ASP A 507 24.46 -11.72 -33.11
C ASP A 507 25.21 -10.89 -32.05
N PHE A 508 24.56 -10.61 -30.92
CA PHE A 508 25.22 -9.96 -29.80
C PHE A 508 26.43 -10.76 -29.29
N LYS A 509 26.31 -12.07 -29.12
CA LYS A 509 27.42 -12.92 -28.64
C LYS A 509 28.61 -12.96 -29.59
N LYS A 510 28.40 -12.80 -30.89
CA LYS A 510 29.48 -12.73 -31.90
C LYS A 510 30.16 -11.37 -31.95
N ASN A 511 29.41 -10.29 -31.79
CA ASN A 511 29.83 -8.95 -32.14
C ASN A 511 29.83 -7.98 -30.92
N GLY A 512 29.27 -8.38 -29.80
CA GLY A 512 29.15 -7.54 -28.60
C GLY A 512 30.37 -7.64 -27.68
N THR A 513 30.67 -6.52 -27.03
CA THR A 513 31.68 -6.44 -25.94
C THR A 513 30.97 -6.08 -24.63
N TYR A 514 31.34 -6.76 -23.53
CA TYR A 514 30.77 -6.52 -22.20
C TYR A 514 31.76 -6.74 -21.05
#